data_32922d368d0e02aa8af896f0bf06a4d0
#
_entry.id   32922d368d0e02aa8af896f0bf06a4d0
#
_cell.length_a   1.000
_cell.length_b   1.000
_cell.length_c   1.000
_cell.angle_alpha   90.00
_cell.angle_beta   90.00
_cell.angle_gamma   90.00
#
_symmetry.space_group_name_H-M   'P 1'
#
loop_
_entity.id
_entity.type
_entity.pdbx_description
1 polymer ?
#
loop_
_entity_poly.entity_id
_entity_poly.type
_entity_poly.pdbx_seq_one_letter_code
_entity_poly.pdbx_strand_id
1 'polypeptide(L)'
;MHHSSREGRLGAALVEAADTLFEAFDTVAYLRRLSDHCVALLDASAAGFMLIEGGETVSFGVSSRQQELALDLLEVQHHGGPCLESYGSGEPVPPVAIRAAHASSRWPDFTERALRYDIGSTFAVPLRRNGTPLGALNVFVPEPARPSPAPEDGTALLLAQTLADAAALGLANHRVFTQYRTLTSQLQEALSSRVRIEQAKGMLAERRRTGMDEAFIALRRFARSHRLPIDEVATAVITGSQDIAELGREHPGPA
;
A
#
# COMPACT_ATOMS: atom_id res chain seq x y z
N MET A 1 -5.24 20.78 -30.30
CA MET A 1 -5.47 20.19 -28.98
C MET A 1 -6.18 18.86 -29.21
N HIS A 2 -5.47 17.73 -29.09
CA HIS A 2 -6.08 16.41 -29.26
C HIS A 2 -7.02 16.15 -28.08
N HIS A 3 -8.34 16.11 -28.34
CA HIS A 3 -9.27 15.47 -27.43
C HIS A 3 -8.87 13.99 -27.34
N SER A 4 -8.21 13.60 -26.28
CA SER A 4 -7.97 12.19 -25.98
C SER A 4 -9.32 11.49 -25.90
N SER A 5 -9.54 10.46 -26.72
CA SER A 5 -10.79 9.68 -26.69
C SER A 5 -10.99 9.09 -25.29
N ARG A 6 -12.23 8.74 -24.92
CA ARG A 6 -12.53 8.10 -23.64
C ARG A 6 -11.69 6.83 -23.44
N GLU A 7 -11.47 6.09 -24.53
CA GLU A 7 -10.62 4.92 -24.57
C GLU A 7 -9.15 5.25 -24.27
N GLY A 8 -8.62 6.36 -24.84
CA GLY A 8 -7.25 6.80 -24.58
C GLY A 8 -7.05 7.19 -23.10
N ARG A 9 -8.06 7.85 -22.49
CA ARG A 9 -8.02 8.17 -21.04
C ARG A 9 -8.09 6.93 -20.16
N LEU A 10 -8.92 5.96 -20.53
CA LEU A 10 -8.97 4.68 -19.83
C LEU A 10 -7.64 3.94 -19.93
N GLY A 11 -7.06 3.88 -21.14
CA GLY A 11 -5.73 3.27 -21.35
C GLY A 11 -4.66 3.92 -20.49
N ALA A 12 -4.63 5.27 -20.42
CA ALA A 12 -3.69 5.99 -19.55
C ALA A 12 -3.89 5.66 -18.07
N ALA A 13 -5.14 5.60 -17.61
CA ALA A 13 -5.47 5.24 -16.22
C ALA A 13 -5.03 3.82 -15.86
N LEU A 14 -5.20 2.86 -16.77
CA LEU A 14 -4.78 1.47 -16.56
C LEU A 14 -3.26 1.32 -16.54
N VAL A 15 -2.53 2.05 -17.40
CA VAL A 15 -1.06 2.09 -17.37
C VAL A 15 -0.57 2.66 -16.04
N GLU A 16 -1.16 3.76 -15.57
CA GLU A 16 -0.81 4.36 -14.29
C GLU A 16 -1.14 3.43 -13.11
N ALA A 17 -2.27 2.73 -13.18
CA ALA A 17 -2.64 1.74 -12.17
C ALA A 17 -1.64 0.57 -12.07
N ALA A 18 -0.97 0.23 -13.18
CA ALA A 18 0.04 -0.82 -13.22
C ALA A 18 1.43 -0.37 -12.73
N ASP A 19 1.72 0.94 -12.73
CA ASP A 19 3.02 1.49 -12.36
C ASP A 19 3.15 1.66 -10.84
N THR A 20 3.48 0.58 -10.16
CA THR A 20 3.55 0.52 -8.67
C THR A 20 4.83 -0.10 -8.13
N LEU A 21 5.80 -0.44 -9.00
CA LEU A 21 7.01 -1.19 -8.63
C LEU A 21 8.20 -0.27 -8.37
N PHE A 22 8.04 0.74 -7.51
CA PHE A 22 9.10 1.67 -7.12
C PHE A 22 9.09 1.96 -5.61
N GLU A 23 10.23 2.45 -5.09
CA GLU A 23 10.45 2.60 -3.64
C GLU A 23 9.60 3.69 -3.00
N ALA A 24 9.46 4.82 -3.66
CA ALA A 24 8.76 5.99 -3.12
C ALA A 24 7.25 5.95 -3.42
N PHE A 25 6.65 4.75 -3.43
CA PHE A 25 5.23 4.60 -3.68
C PHE A 25 4.41 5.11 -2.49
N ASP A 26 3.53 6.05 -2.79
CA ASP A 26 2.56 6.59 -1.84
C ASP A 26 1.15 6.10 -2.22
N THR A 27 0.57 5.28 -1.37
CA THR A 27 -0.76 4.70 -1.57
C THR A 27 -1.85 5.77 -1.72
N VAL A 28 -1.81 6.83 -0.91
CA VAL A 28 -2.82 7.90 -0.95
C VAL A 28 -2.70 8.69 -2.26
N ALA A 29 -1.49 9.07 -2.64
CA ALA A 29 -1.24 9.78 -3.89
C ALA A 29 -1.60 8.93 -5.12
N TYR A 30 -1.33 7.64 -5.08
CA TYR A 30 -1.71 6.67 -6.11
C TYR A 30 -3.24 6.59 -6.28
N LEU A 31 -3.98 6.38 -5.20
CA LEU A 31 -5.43 6.29 -5.22
C LEU A 31 -6.08 7.63 -5.60
N ARG A 32 -5.48 8.76 -5.21
CA ARG A 32 -5.93 10.09 -5.64
C ARG A 32 -5.88 10.23 -7.16
N ARG A 33 -4.76 9.86 -7.80
CA ARG A 33 -4.63 9.93 -9.26
C ARG A 33 -5.66 9.05 -9.97
N LEU A 34 -5.91 7.84 -9.46
CA LEU A 34 -6.95 6.97 -10.01
C LEU A 34 -8.37 7.54 -9.79
N SER A 35 -8.61 8.21 -8.67
CA SER A 35 -9.87 8.95 -8.45
C SER A 35 -10.04 10.10 -9.45
N ASP A 36 -8.95 10.82 -9.77
CA ASP A 36 -8.98 11.87 -10.79
C ASP A 36 -9.29 11.31 -12.20
N HIS A 37 -8.73 10.16 -12.55
CA HIS A 37 -9.10 9.44 -13.77
C HIS A 37 -10.56 9.01 -13.77
N CYS A 38 -11.07 8.52 -12.65
CA CYS A 38 -12.47 8.15 -12.50
C CYS A 38 -13.40 9.34 -12.76
N VAL A 39 -13.13 10.48 -12.12
CA VAL A 39 -13.88 11.73 -12.33
C VAL A 39 -13.87 12.16 -13.80
N ALA A 40 -12.70 12.12 -14.45
CA ALA A 40 -12.56 12.53 -15.85
C ALA A 40 -13.23 11.57 -16.85
N LEU A 41 -13.31 10.29 -16.55
CA LEU A 41 -13.93 9.27 -17.39
C LEU A 41 -15.46 9.24 -17.27
N LEU A 42 -15.98 9.57 -16.10
CA LEU A 42 -17.40 9.43 -15.75
C LEU A 42 -18.15 10.76 -15.68
N ASP A 43 -17.46 11.89 -15.91
CA ASP A 43 -18.00 13.24 -15.73
C ASP A 43 -18.63 13.44 -14.34
N ALA A 44 -18.02 12.80 -13.31
CA ALA A 44 -18.48 12.88 -11.94
C ALA A 44 -18.07 14.19 -11.27
N SER A 45 -18.76 14.56 -10.18
CA SER A 45 -18.36 15.69 -9.32
C SER A 45 -17.08 15.36 -8.59
N ALA A 46 -17.03 14.18 -8.01
CA ALA A 46 -15.90 13.68 -7.25
C ALA A 46 -15.92 12.14 -7.22
N ALA A 47 -14.80 11.54 -6.83
CA ALA A 47 -14.67 10.11 -6.58
C ALA A 47 -13.65 9.88 -5.48
N GLY A 48 -13.70 8.72 -4.84
CA GLY A 48 -12.68 8.38 -3.87
C GLY A 48 -12.69 6.92 -3.48
N PHE A 49 -11.49 6.42 -3.19
CA PHE A 49 -11.26 5.09 -2.65
C PHE A 49 -11.25 5.13 -1.13
N MET A 50 -11.90 4.17 -0.52
CA MET A 50 -11.82 3.86 0.89
C MET A 50 -11.11 2.51 1.03
N LEU A 51 -9.95 2.48 1.68
CA LEU A 51 -9.27 1.23 2.03
C LEU A 51 -9.69 0.79 3.42
N ILE A 52 -9.96 -0.50 3.56
CA ILE A 52 -10.45 -1.12 4.80
C ILE A 52 -9.55 -2.31 5.12
N GLU A 53 -9.00 -2.34 6.33
CA GLU A 53 -8.19 -3.44 6.83
C GLU A 53 -8.71 -3.84 8.22
N GLY A 54 -8.95 -5.16 8.40
CA GLY A 54 -9.50 -5.65 9.67
C GLY A 54 -10.90 -5.14 10.02
N GLY A 55 -11.65 -4.60 9.04
CA GLY A 55 -12.97 -3.99 9.23
C GLY A 55 -12.94 -2.50 9.58
N GLU A 56 -11.75 -1.91 9.70
CA GLU A 56 -11.58 -0.49 9.96
C GLU A 56 -11.05 0.24 8.72
N THR A 57 -11.50 1.48 8.52
CA THR A 57 -10.98 2.33 7.45
C THR A 57 -9.58 2.79 7.79
N VAL A 58 -8.61 2.45 6.93
CA VAL A 58 -7.20 2.77 7.14
C VAL A 58 -6.70 3.93 6.29
N SER A 59 -7.37 4.22 5.17
CA SER A 59 -6.94 5.29 4.26
C SER A 59 -8.02 5.68 3.26
N PHE A 60 -7.97 6.95 2.84
CA PHE A 60 -8.75 7.48 1.73
C PHE A 60 -7.85 8.00 0.62
N GLY A 61 -8.24 7.75 -0.62
CA GLY A 61 -7.62 8.35 -1.79
C GLY A 61 -8.70 9.08 -2.61
N VAL A 62 -8.82 10.37 -2.45
CA VAL A 62 -9.89 11.18 -3.05
C VAL A 62 -9.40 11.99 -4.24
N SER A 63 -10.30 12.29 -5.18
CA SER A 63 -10.02 13.12 -6.35
C SER A 63 -9.55 14.52 -5.93
N SER A 64 -8.62 15.09 -6.70
CA SER A 64 -8.09 16.44 -6.47
C SER A 64 -9.19 17.49 -6.68
N ARG A 65 -10.07 17.25 -7.63
CA ARG A 65 -11.26 18.08 -7.86
C ARG A 65 -12.28 17.82 -6.76
N GLN A 66 -12.73 18.86 -6.09
CA GLN A 66 -13.66 18.80 -4.96
C GLN A 66 -13.19 17.83 -3.85
N GLN A 67 -11.92 17.92 -3.50
CA GLN A 67 -11.29 17.04 -2.52
C GLN A 67 -12.00 17.04 -1.16
N GLU A 68 -12.36 18.22 -0.65
CA GLU A 68 -13.06 18.36 0.64
C GLU A 68 -14.41 17.66 0.64
N LEU A 69 -15.19 17.81 -0.45
CA LEU A 69 -16.45 17.11 -0.63
C LEU A 69 -16.26 15.59 -0.63
N ALA A 70 -15.29 15.11 -1.42
CA ALA A 70 -15.05 13.68 -1.54
C ALA A 70 -14.62 13.07 -0.21
N LEU A 71 -13.73 13.75 0.54
CA LEU A 71 -13.26 13.31 1.84
C LEU A 71 -14.39 13.27 2.86
N ASP A 72 -15.15 14.36 2.97
CA ASP A 72 -16.28 14.47 3.89
C ASP A 72 -17.36 13.41 3.65
N LEU A 73 -17.65 13.11 2.36
CA LEU A 73 -18.60 12.07 1.98
C LEU A 73 -18.07 10.64 2.19
N LEU A 74 -16.77 10.42 2.21
CA LEU A 74 -16.21 9.13 2.56
C LEU A 74 -16.15 8.94 4.08
N GLU A 75 -15.76 9.97 4.81
CA GLU A 75 -15.65 9.94 6.27
C GLU A 75 -17.00 9.67 6.95
N VAL A 76 -18.08 10.29 6.47
CA VAL A 76 -19.41 10.11 7.05
C VAL A 76 -19.95 8.67 6.90
N GLN A 77 -19.36 7.85 6.06
CA GLN A 77 -19.78 6.46 5.84
C GLN A 77 -19.38 5.49 6.96
N HIS A 78 -18.69 5.92 8.01
CA HIS A 78 -18.33 5.03 9.13
C HIS A 78 -19.55 4.30 9.76
N HIS A 79 -20.73 4.91 9.71
CA HIS A 79 -21.97 4.32 10.23
C HIS A 79 -22.86 3.72 9.14
N GLY A 80 -22.42 3.71 7.89
CA GLY A 80 -23.14 3.17 6.76
C GLY A 80 -23.07 4.07 5.54
N GLY A 81 -23.02 3.44 4.37
CA GLY A 81 -22.92 4.13 3.10
C GLY A 81 -22.61 3.17 1.96
N PRO A 82 -22.60 3.69 0.73
CA PRO A 82 -22.38 2.84 -0.45
C PRO A 82 -21.05 2.10 -0.44
N CYS A 83 -19.96 2.71 0.09
CA CYS A 83 -18.67 2.02 0.21
C CYS A 83 -18.71 0.83 1.14
N LEU A 84 -19.26 1.01 2.35
CA LEU A 84 -19.33 -0.08 3.32
C LEU A 84 -20.29 -1.19 2.85
N GLU A 85 -21.38 -0.84 2.19
CA GLU A 85 -22.29 -1.82 1.60
C GLU A 85 -21.61 -2.63 0.50
N SER A 86 -20.88 -1.96 -0.41
CA SER A 86 -20.14 -2.62 -1.48
C SER A 86 -18.98 -3.48 -0.94
N TYR A 87 -18.26 -2.96 0.06
CA TYR A 87 -17.19 -3.72 0.72
C TYR A 87 -17.73 -4.98 1.42
N GLY A 88 -18.84 -4.84 2.17
CA GLY A 88 -19.41 -5.93 2.96
C GLY A 88 -20.06 -7.02 2.11
N SER A 89 -20.70 -6.64 1.01
CA SER A 89 -21.31 -7.59 0.08
C SER A 89 -20.32 -8.19 -0.93
N GLY A 90 -19.21 -7.47 -1.22
CA GLY A 90 -18.31 -7.78 -2.32
C GLY A 90 -18.91 -7.51 -3.70
N GLU A 91 -20.08 -6.88 -3.77
CA GLU A 91 -20.81 -6.58 -5.00
C GLU A 91 -20.92 -5.07 -5.22
N PRO A 92 -21.05 -4.63 -6.48
CA PRO A 92 -21.31 -3.24 -6.78
C PRO A 92 -22.65 -2.76 -6.20
N VAL A 93 -22.67 -1.57 -5.62
CA VAL A 93 -23.87 -0.81 -5.33
C VAL A 93 -24.21 -0.02 -6.59
N PRO A 94 -25.33 -0.33 -7.28
CA PRO A 94 -25.71 0.36 -8.50
C PRO A 94 -26.02 1.84 -8.23
N PRO A 95 -26.14 2.69 -9.27
CA PRO A 95 -26.50 4.08 -9.11
C PRO A 95 -27.78 4.27 -8.30
N VAL A 96 -27.68 5.01 -7.20
CA VAL A 96 -28.77 5.34 -6.28
C VAL A 96 -28.97 6.85 -6.26
N ALA A 97 -30.19 7.30 -6.53
CA ALA A 97 -30.56 8.70 -6.40
C ALA A 97 -30.55 9.11 -4.90
N ILE A 98 -29.80 10.15 -4.55
CA ILE A 98 -29.62 10.57 -3.15
C ILE A 98 -30.96 10.94 -2.49
N ARG A 99 -31.83 11.67 -3.18
CA ARG A 99 -33.17 12.03 -2.67
C ARG A 99 -34.04 10.81 -2.35
N ALA A 100 -33.97 9.78 -3.20
CA ALA A 100 -34.75 8.55 -2.98
C ALA A 100 -34.18 7.74 -1.79
N ALA A 101 -32.84 7.65 -1.69
CA ALA A 101 -32.19 7.00 -0.57
C ALA A 101 -32.49 7.71 0.76
N HIS A 102 -32.45 9.03 0.77
CA HIS A 102 -32.79 9.84 1.94
C HIS A 102 -34.25 9.65 2.37
N ALA A 103 -35.20 9.68 1.41
CA ALA A 103 -36.62 9.46 1.68
C ALA A 103 -36.91 8.06 2.25
N SER A 104 -36.12 7.04 1.90
CA SER A 104 -36.20 5.69 2.42
C SER A 104 -35.32 5.42 3.65
N SER A 105 -34.70 6.46 4.21
CA SER A 105 -33.75 6.37 5.32
C SER A 105 -32.59 5.40 5.07
N ARG A 106 -32.22 5.21 3.80
CA ARG A 106 -31.02 4.45 3.43
C ARG A 106 -29.82 5.36 3.61
N TRP A 107 -28.88 4.99 4.46
CA TRP A 107 -27.67 5.73 4.79
C TRP A 107 -27.95 7.18 5.24
N PRO A 108 -28.69 7.40 6.35
CA PRO A 108 -29.23 8.72 6.70
C PRO A 108 -28.15 9.81 6.80
N ASP A 109 -27.05 9.55 7.51
CA ASP A 109 -25.96 10.53 7.70
C ASP A 109 -25.27 10.88 6.37
N PHE A 110 -25.02 9.86 5.55
CA PHE A 110 -24.41 10.03 4.23
C PHE A 110 -25.31 10.80 3.28
N THR A 111 -26.62 10.45 3.19
CA THR A 111 -27.54 11.10 2.26
C THR A 111 -27.84 12.54 2.66
N GLU A 112 -27.94 12.84 3.96
CA GLU A 112 -28.06 14.21 4.45
C GLU A 112 -26.87 15.06 4.04
N ARG A 113 -25.63 14.52 4.17
CA ARG A 113 -24.41 15.21 3.80
C ARG A 113 -24.32 15.39 2.28
N ALA A 114 -24.65 14.38 1.50
CA ALA A 114 -24.62 14.41 0.03
C ALA A 114 -25.60 15.44 -0.55
N LEU A 115 -26.77 15.61 0.07
CA LEU A 115 -27.74 16.66 -0.32
C LEU A 115 -27.18 18.08 -0.14
N ARG A 116 -26.34 18.33 0.87
CA ARG A 116 -25.70 19.65 1.07
C ARG A 116 -24.70 20.01 -0.01
N TYR A 117 -24.18 19.01 -0.72
CA TYR A 117 -23.21 19.16 -1.80
C TYR A 117 -23.84 19.05 -3.20
N ASP A 118 -25.17 19.10 -3.30
CA ASP A 118 -25.91 18.96 -4.57
C ASP A 118 -25.54 17.68 -5.35
N ILE A 119 -25.26 16.59 -4.64
CA ILE A 119 -25.04 15.30 -5.27
C ILE A 119 -26.40 14.67 -5.61
N GLY A 120 -26.59 14.39 -6.92
CA GLY A 120 -27.83 13.80 -7.41
C GLY A 120 -27.89 12.30 -7.23
N SER A 121 -26.80 11.62 -7.50
CA SER A 121 -26.70 10.16 -7.35
C SER A 121 -25.29 9.73 -6.96
N THR A 122 -25.20 8.51 -6.44
CA THR A 122 -23.94 7.86 -6.09
C THR A 122 -24.00 6.39 -6.44
N PHE A 123 -22.85 5.81 -6.69
CA PHE A 123 -22.67 4.36 -6.78
C PHE A 123 -21.30 3.97 -6.24
N ALA A 124 -21.14 2.72 -5.84
CA ALA A 124 -19.87 2.22 -5.35
C ALA A 124 -19.53 0.86 -5.96
N VAL A 125 -18.26 0.60 -6.10
CA VAL A 125 -17.75 -0.68 -6.58
C VAL A 125 -16.68 -1.21 -5.63
N PRO A 126 -16.62 -2.53 -5.39
CA PRO A 126 -15.66 -3.09 -4.45
C PRO A 126 -14.25 -3.08 -5.04
N LEU A 127 -13.26 -2.76 -4.21
CA LEU A 127 -11.86 -3.12 -4.45
C LEU A 127 -11.65 -4.52 -3.93
N ARG A 128 -11.40 -5.46 -4.80
CA ARG A 128 -11.23 -6.87 -4.41
C ARG A 128 -10.09 -7.53 -5.17
N ARG A 129 -9.41 -8.45 -4.51
CA ARG A 129 -8.42 -9.31 -5.14
C ARG A 129 -8.63 -10.76 -4.70
N ASN A 130 -8.77 -11.66 -5.68
CA ASN A 130 -8.98 -13.08 -5.41
C ASN A 130 -10.11 -13.34 -4.39
N GLY A 131 -11.21 -12.59 -4.50
CA GLY A 131 -12.36 -12.68 -3.59
C GLY A 131 -12.16 -11.98 -2.23
N THR A 132 -10.97 -11.45 -1.94
CA THR A 132 -10.72 -10.71 -0.68
C THR A 132 -11.02 -9.23 -0.91
N PRO A 133 -11.95 -8.63 -0.14
CA PRO A 133 -12.21 -7.20 -0.21
C PRO A 133 -11.05 -6.41 0.41
N LEU A 134 -10.64 -5.34 -0.27
CA LEU A 134 -9.61 -4.40 0.19
C LEU A 134 -10.20 -3.04 0.53
N GLY A 135 -11.43 -2.78 0.09
CA GLY A 135 -12.10 -1.50 0.22
C GLY A 135 -13.17 -1.30 -0.85
N ALA A 136 -13.49 -0.06 -1.16
CA ALA A 136 -14.43 0.31 -2.21
C ALA A 136 -14.05 1.64 -2.87
N LEU A 137 -14.45 1.82 -4.12
CA LEU A 137 -14.46 3.09 -4.84
C LEU A 137 -15.88 3.65 -4.84
N ASN A 138 -16.06 4.87 -4.38
CA ASN A 138 -17.31 5.61 -4.50
C ASN A 138 -17.21 6.70 -5.56
N VAL A 139 -18.29 6.88 -6.31
CA VAL A 139 -18.42 7.91 -7.34
C VAL A 139 -19.63 8.78 -7.02
N PHE A 140 -19.43 10.10 -7.02
CA PHE A 140 -20.43 11.11 -6.70
C PHE A 140 -20.80 11.86 -7.98
N VAL A 141 -22.04 11.70 -8.40
CA VAL A 141 -22.55 12.27 -9.66
C VAL A 141 -23.42 13.49 -9.35
N PRO A 142 -23.22 14.63 -10.03
CA PRO A 142 -23.99 15.82 -9.76
C PRO A 142 -25.47 15.64 -10.11
N GLU A 143 -26.34 16.44 -9.50
CA GLU A 143 -27.73 16.54 -9.93
C GLU A 143 -27.76 17.06 -11.38
N PRO A 144 -28.39 16.36 -12.34
CA PRO A 144 -28.41 16.84 -13.71
C PRO A 144 -29.23 18.12 -13.81
N ALA A 145 -28.69 19.15 -14.49
CA ALA A 145 -29.36 20.44 -14.70
C ALA A 145 -30.68 20.33 -15.48
N ARG A 146 -30.91 19.20 -16.15
CA ARG A 146 -32.17 18.83 -16.84
C ARG A 146 -32.39 17.33 -16.65
N PRO A 147 -33.65 16.89 -16.50
CA PRO A 147 -33.96 15.47 -16.51
C PRO A 147 -33.39 14.82 -17.75
N SER A 148 -32.35 14.07 -17.64
CA SER A 148 -31.80 13.23 -18.70
C SER A 148 -32.02 11.79 -18.29
N PRO A 149 -32.43 10.89 -19.19
CA PRO A 149 -32.43 9.47 -18.85
C PRO A 149 -31.01 9.10 -18.41
N ALA A 150 -30.90 8.50 -17.23
CA ALA A 150 -29.62 7.96 -16.79
C ALA A 150 -29.06 7.06 -17.89
N PRO A 151 -27.74 7.05 -18.14
CA PRO A 151 -27.16 6.08 -19.08
C PRO A 151 -27.57 4.68 -18.61
N GLU A 152 -28.51 4.07 -19.31
CA GLU A 152 -29.09 2.77 -18.97
C GLU A 152 -28.13 1.58 -19.17
N ASP A 153 -26.95 1.86 -19.71
CA ASP A 153 -26.07 0.84 -20.26
C ASP A 153 -25.06 0.21 -19.27
N GLY A 154 -25.11 0.56 -18.01
CA GLY A 154 -24.16 0.04 -17.00
C GLY A 154 -22.67 0.39 -17.25
N THR A 155 -22.38 1.14 -18.32
CA THR A 155 -21.02 1.47 -18.75
C THR A 155 -20.25 2.22 -17.65
N ALA A 156 -20.91 3.12 -16.92
CA ALA A 156 -20.28 3.87 -15.82
C ALA A 156 -19.84 2.94 -14.69
N LEU A 157 -20.69 2.00 -14.32
CA LEU A 157 -20.39 1.00 -13.28
C LEU A 157 -19.26 0.08 -13.73
N LEU A 158 -19.27 -0.37 -14.98
CA LEU A 158 -18.23 -1.23 -15.55
C LEU A 158 -16.87 -0.51 -15.57
N LEU A 159 -16.83 0.77 -15.97
CA LEU A 159 -15.60 1.56 -15.99
C LEU A 159 -15.05 1.79 -14.58
N ALA A 160 -15.90 2.11 -13.61
CA ALA A 160 -15.51 2.26 -12.23
C ALA A 160 -14.97 0.92 -11.66
N GLN A 161 -15.63 -0.21 -11.96
CA GLN A 161 -15.16 -1.52 -11.55
C GLN A 161 -13.81 -1.86 -12.17
N THR A 162 -13.61 -1.56 -13.46
CA THR A 162 -12.34 -1.76 -14.14
C THR A 162 -11.20 -0.99 -13.46
N LEU A 163 -11.45 0.28 -13.09
CA LEU A 163 -10.48 1.09 -12.34
C LEU A 163 -10.23 0.56 -10.93
N ALA A 164 -11.28 0.10 -10.25
CA ALA A 164 -11.16 -0.49 -8.92
C ALA A 164 -10.35 -1.80 -8.94
N ASP A 165 -10.60 -2.66 -9.93
CA ASP A 165 -9.84 -3.91 -10.11
C ASP A 165 -8.38 -3.62 -10.46
N ALA A 166 -8.11 -2.62 -11.32
CA ALA A 166 -6.76 -2.19 -11.63
C ALA A 166 -6.05 -1.61 -10.40
N ALA A 167 -6.74 -0.79 -9.59
CA ALA A 167 -6.20 -0.26 -8.34
C ALA A 167 -5.86 -1.38 -7.35
N ALA A 168 -6.75 -2.35 -7.17
CA ALA A 168 -6.53 -3.50 -6.31
C ALA A 168 -5.33 -4.33 -6.75
N LEU A 169 -5.17 -4.54 -8.07
CA LEU A 169 -4.02 -5.22 -8.64
C LEU A 169 -2.71 -4.45 -8.39
N GLY A 170 -2.72 -3.13 -8.63
CA GLY A 170 -1.56 -2.27 -8.38
C GLY A 170 -1.11 -2.27 -6.92
N LEU A 171 -2.04 -2.10 -5.97
CA LEU A 171 -1.75 -2.17 -4.53
C LEU A 171 -1.16 -3.52 -4.12
N ALA A 172 -1.71 -4.61 -4.65
CA ALA A 172 -1.20 -5.93 -4.35
C ALA A 172 0.18 -6.18 -4.96
N ASN A 173 0.44 -5.70 -6.17
CA ASN A 173 1.77 -5.80 -6.80
C ASN A 173 2.81 -5.01 -5.99
N HIS A 174 2.47 -3.81 -5.54
CA HIS A 174 3.37 -3.02 -4.67
C HIS A 174 3.66 -3.75 -3.35
N ARG A 175 2.65 -4.33 -2.71
CA ARG A 175 2.84 -5.11 -1.47
C ARG A 175 3.80 -6.27 -1.67
N VAL A 176 3.62 -7.03 -2.76
CA VAL A 176 4.52 -8.15 -3.12
C VAL A 176 5.94 -7.63 -3.40
N PHE A 177 6.09 -6.56 -4.16
CA PHE A 177 7.37 -5.92 -4.45
C PHE A 177 8.13 -5.54 -3.17
N THR A 178 7.46 -4.88 -2.24
CA THR A 178 8.04 -4.47 -0.95
C THR A 178 8.48 -5.67 -0.11
N GLN A 179 7.65 -6.72 -0.07
CA GLN A 179 7.99 -7.97 0.64
C GLN A 179 9.23 -8.65 0.04
N TYR A 180 9.30 -8.77 -1.29
CA TYR A 180 10.46 -9.35 -1.98
C TYR A 180 11.74 -8.53 -1.74
N ARG A 181 11.66 -7.22 -1.77
CA ARG A 181 12.80 -6.35 -1.50
C ARG A 181 13.32 -6.52 -0.07
N THR A 182 12.43 -6.51 0.91
CA THR A 182 12.78 -6.74 2.31
C THR A 182 13.47 -8.09 2.49
N LEU A 183 12.90 -9.16 1.92
CA LEU A 183 13.50 -10.50 1.98
C LEU A 183 14.88 -10.55 1.31
N THR A 184 15.00 -9.94 0.12
CA THR A 184 16.28 -9.91 -0.61
C THR A 184 17.35 -9.18 0.19
N SER A 185 17.01 -8.04 0.80
CA SER A 185 17.92 -7.27 1.66
C SER A 185 18.38 -8.10 2.86
N GLN A 186 17.45 -8.78 3.54
CA GLN A 186 17.78 -9.65 4.68
C GLN A 186 18.70 -10.81 4.28
N LEU A 187 18.45 -11.44 3.13
CA LEU A 187 19.30 -12.53 2.63
C LEU A 187 20.70 -12.03 2.25
N GLN A 188 20.80 -10.88 1.61
CA GLN A 188 22.10 -10.27 1.27
C GLN A 188 22.90 -9.90 2.52
N GLU A 189 22.23 -9.35 3.54
CA GLU A 189 22.85 -9.03 4.83
C GLU A 189 23.35 -10.29 5.55
N ALA A 190 22.55 -11.34 5.60
CA ALA A 190 22.93 -12.62 6.20
C ALA A 190 24.14 -13.26 5.49
N LEU A 191 24.16 -13.23 4.14
CA LEU A 191 25.28 -13.71 3.34
C LEU A 191 26.56 -12.88 3.59
N SER A 192 26.43 -11.56 3.59
CA SER A 192 27.55 -10.64 3.85
C SER A 192 28.10 -10.82 5.27
N SER A 193 27.23 -10.97 6.26
CA SER A 193 27.61 -11.28 7.64
C SER A 193 28.39 -12.60 7.72
N ARG A 194 27.88 -13.66 7.06
CA ARG A 194 28.59 -14.95 7.02
C ARG A 194 30.00 -14.83 6.42
N VAL A 195 30.14 -14.11 5.32
CA VAL A 195 31.45 -13.88 4.68
C VAL A 195 32.40 -13.15 5.63
N ARG A 196 31.94 -12.09 6.30
CA ARG A 196 32.75 -11.35 7.28
C ARG A 196 33.16 -12.24 8.46
N ILE A 197 32.24 -13.06 8.98
CA ILE A 197 32.55 -13.98 10.07
C ILE A 197 33.59 -15.00 9.65
N GLU A 198 33.48 -15.60 8.45
CA GLU A 198 34.50 -16.57 7.96
C GLU A 198 35.86 -15.92 7.74
N GLN A 199 35.92 -14.69 7.21
CA GLN A 199 37.17 -13.93 7.09
C GLN A 199 37.80 -13.63 8.47
N ALA A 200 36.98 -13.14 9.42
CA ALA A 200 37.45 -12.86 10.77
C ALA A 200 37.98 -14.12 11.48
N LYS A 201 37.29 -15.25 11.31
CA LYS A 201 37.74 -16.56 11.80
C LYS A 201 39.12 -16.91 11.25
N GLY A 202 39.33 -16.80 9.93
CA GLY A 202 40.61 -17.08 9.30
C GLY A 202 41.73 -16.19 9.85
N MET A 203 41.48 -14.89 9.97
CA MET A 203 42.45 -13.93 10.52
C MET A 203 42.77 -14.21 12.01
N LEU A 204 41.79 -14.56 12.81
CA LEU A 204 42.00 -14.92 14.21
C LEU A 204 42.73 -16.26 14.37
N ALA A 205 42.38 -17.26 13.58
CA ALA A 205 43.05 -18.54 13.56
C ALA A 205 44.54 -18.42 13.31
N GLU A 206 44.90 -17.58 12.30
CA GLU A 206 46.31 -17.30 11.99
C GLU A 206 47.01 -16.51 13.11
N ARG A 207 46.40 -15.37 13.54
CA ARG A 207 46.99 -14.51 14.59
C ARG A 207 47.24 -15.26 15.91
N ARG A 208 46.36 -16.17 16.27
CA ARG A 208 46.39 -16.93 17.52
C ARG A 208 47.06 -18.31 17.36
N ARG A 209 47.41 -18.71 16.15
CA ARG A 209 47.93 -20.05 15.82
C ARG A 209 47.04 -21.15 16.32
N THR A 210 45.74 -21.01 16.12
CA THR A 210 44.68 -21.93 16.59
C THR A 210 43.81 -22.43 15.44
N GLY A 211 42.96 -23.40 15.71
CA GLY A 211 42.00 -23.92 14.72
C GLY A 211 40.87 -22.94 14.44
N MET A 212 40.22 -23.11 13.26
CA MET A 212 39.07 -22.27 12.83
C MET A 212 37.91 -22.33 13.84
N ASP A 213 37.66 -23.50 14.44
CA ASP A 213 36.58 -23.67 15.41
C ASP A 213 36.86 -22.93 16.71
N GLU A 214 38.10 -22.98 17.20
CA GLU A 214 38.53 -22.27 18.40
C GLU A 214 38.50 -20.75 18.17
N ALA A 215 38.89 -20.28 16.98
CA ALA A 215 38.79 -18.88 16.59
C ALA A 215 37.32 -18.43 16.59
N PHE A 216 36.40 -19.24 16.10
CA PHE A 216 34.97 -18.93 16.13
C PHE A 216 34.41 -18.90 17.56
N ILE A 217 34.81 -19.83 18.41
CA ILE A 217 34.43 -19.83 19.85
C ILE A 217 34.91 -18.54 20.53
N ALA A 218 36.14 -18.09 20.23
CA ALA A 218 36.69 -16.85 20.76
C ALA A 218 35.88 -15.65 20.30
N LEU A 219 35.57 -15.58 19.01
CA LEU A 219 34.74 -14.51 18.40
C LEU A 219 33.36 -14.43 19.07
N ARG A 220 32.68 -15.57 19.21
CA ARG A 220 31.38 -15.66 19.88
C ARG A 220 31.42 -15.29 21.36
N ARG A 221 32.46 -15.69 22.07
CA ARG A 221 32.64 -15.36 23.50
C ARG A 221 32.77 -13.87 23.68
N PHE A 222 33.62 -13.23 22.86
CA PHE A 222 33.81 -11.79 22.89
C PHE A 222 32.49 -11.02 22.55
N ALA A 223 31.80 -11.42 21.50
CA ALA A 223 30.53 -10.83 21.12
C ALA A 223 29.49 -10.88 22.27
N ARG A 224 29.41 -12.04 22.95
CA ARG A 224 28.50 -12.22 24.10
C ARG A 224 28.90 -11.40 25.32
N SER A 225 30.19 -11.39 25.69
CA SER A 225 30.67 -10.66 26.86
C SER A 225 30.52 -9.16 26.75
N HIS A 226 30.59 -8.64 25.52
CA HIS A 226 30.44 -7.20 25.22
C HIS A 226 29.03 -6.83 24.72
N ARG A 227 28.10 -7.81 24.60
CA ARG A 227 26.73 -7.62 24.07
C ARG A 227 26.71 -7.01 22.67
N LEU A 228 27.68 -7.37 21.84
CA LEU A 228 27.78 -6.92 20.45
C LEU A 228 27.28 -8.00 19.48
N PRO A 229 26.70 -7.63 18.34
CA PRO A 229 26.48 -8.54 17.22
C PRO A 229 27.79 -9.17 16.75
N ILE A 230 27.77 -10.46 16.42
CA ILE A 230 28.98 -11.18 16.03
C ILE A 230 29.60 -10.64 14.72
N ASP A 231 28.81 -10.10 13.83
CA ASP A 231 29.29 -9.54 12.56
C ASP A 231 29.95 -8.15 12.75
N GLU A 232 29.53 -7.37 13.75
CA GLU A 232 30.23 -6.15 14.15
C GLU A 232 31.63 -6.49 14.68
N VAL A 233 31.70 -7.49 15.55
CA VAL A 233 32.99 -8.00 16.07
C VAL A 233 33.85 -8.55 14.92
N ALA A 234 33.26 -9.30 13.99
CA ALA A 234 33.96 -9.77 12.80
C ALA A 234 34.50 -8.63 11.94
N THR A 235 33.68 -7.61 11.71
CA THR A 235 34.09 -6.41 10.96
C THR A 235 35.27 -5.71 11.65
N ALA A 236 35.21 -5.55 12.97
CA ALA A 236 36.29 -4.92 13.74
C ALA A 236 37.60 -5.76 13.71
N VAL A 237 37.52 -7.11 13.69
CA VAL A 237 38.68 -7.98 13.46
C VAL A 237 39.30 -7.74 12.09
N ILE A 238 38.48 -7.65 11.05
CA ILE A 238 38.94 -7.45 9.67
C ILE A 238 39.58 -6.08 9.51
N THR A 239 39.00 -5.03 10.08
CA THR A 239 39.49 -3.65 9.97
C THR A 239 40.64 -3.35 10.93
N GLY A 240 40.96 -4.23 11.89
CA GLY A 240 42.04 -4.04 12.84
C GLY A 240 41.74 -2.97 13.92
N SER A 241 40.48 -2.77 14.28
CA SER A 241 40.06 -1.81 15.30
C SER A 241 40.76 -2.10 16.65
N GLN A 242 41.18 -1.05 17.37
CA GLN A 242 41.88 -1.18 18.66
C GLN A 242 40.99 -1.76 19.76
N ASP A 243 39.70 -1.61 19.67
CA ASP A 243 38.68 -2.07 20.66
C ASP A 243 38.67 -3.60 20.86
N ILE A 244 39.24 -4.33 19.89
CA ILE A 244 39.32 -5.81 19.94
C ILE A 244 40.75 -6.33 19.93
N ALA A 245 41.73 -5.50 20.26
CA ALA A 245 43.14 -5.92 20.41
C ALA A 245 43.27 -7.09 21.41
N GLU A 246 42.38 -7.20 22.35
CA GLU A 246 42.30 -8.35 23.33
C GLU A 246 41.96 -9.66 22.64
N LEU A 247 41.14 -9.64 21.57
CA LEU A 247 40.77 -10.85 20.82
C LEU A 247 41.97 -11.45 20.06
N GLY A 248 42.99 -10.64 19.73
CA GLY A 248 44.20 -11.08 19.05
C GLY A 248 45.30 -11.62 19.97
N ARG A 249 45.18 -11.46 21.30
CA ARG A 249 46.21 -11.91 22.23
C ARG A 249 46.03 -13.40 22.57
N GLU A 250 47.13 -14.13 22.61
CA GLU A 250 47.16 -15.52 23.12
C GLU A 250 46.67 -15.51 24.58
N HIS A 251 45.69 -16.34 24.88
CA HIS A 251 45.40 -16.66 26.28
C HIS A 251 46.48 -17.64 26.70
N PRO A 252 47.32 -17.34 27.71
CA PRO A 252 48.21 -18.35 28.23
C PRO A 252 47.29 -19.46 28.79
N GLY A 253 47.43 -20.66 28.21
CA GLY A 253 46.73 -21.86 28.73
C GLY A 253 47.06 -22.05 30.22
N PRO A 254 46.13 -22.64 31.00
CA PRO A 254 46.45 -23.00 32.36
C PRO A 254 47.62 -24.00 32.35
N ALA A 255 48.65 -23.69 33.17
CA ALA A 255 49.80 -24.55 33.42
C ALA A 255 49.37 -25.84 34.16
#